data_b56bb97f5921234faad4d40d203177ff
#
_entry.id   b56bb97f5921234faad4d40d203177ff
#
_cell.length_a   1.000
_cell.length_b   1.000
_cell.length_c   1.000
_cell.angle_alpha   90.00
_cell.angle_beta   90.00
_cell.angle_gamma   90.00
#
_symmetry.space_group_name_H-M   'P 1'
#
loop_
_entity.id
_entity.type
_entity.pdbx_description
1 polymer ?
#
loop_
_entity_poly.entity_id
_entity_poly.type
_entity_poly.pdbx_seq_one_letter_code
_entity_poly.pdbx_strand_id
1 'polypeptide(L)'
;INSGDDGMFSNALALNTSAYLDEENKGIGNPTEIALLLWLKDKGFDYKKIREEITVENRIPFSTERKYMATVAVVGGKRWLFVKGAPEIIIAHCNMTDAETRAVKETLMGYQCKAMRTLAFACKQLDETDQTETLGDDLNYQGVAAISDPLREDVPGAVGECRSAGVQVKNVTGDTS
;
A
#
# COMPACT_ATOMS: atom_id res chain seq x y z
N ILE A 1 -9.95 1.60 3.07
CA ILE A 1 -8.78 1.80 3.92
C ILE A 1 -9.27 1.94 5.36
N ASN A 2 -8.61 1.26 6.27
CA ASN A 2 -8.84 1.35 7.72
C ASN A 2 -7.55 1.84 8.37
N SER A 3 -7.55 3.06 8.91
CA SER A 3 -6.38 3.74 9.47
C SER A 3 -6.62 4.22 10.90
N GLY A 4 -5.56 4.29 11.70
CA GLY A 4 -5.61 4.76 13.09
C GLY A 4 -5.32 6.27 13.23
N ASP A 5 -4.26 6.77 12.59
CA ASP A 5 -3.86 8.19 12.58
C ASP A 5 -3.78 8.68 11.14
N ASP A 6 -4.73 9.52 10.75
CA ASP A 6 -4.86 9.97 9.36
C ASP A 6 -3.64 10.76 8.86
N GLY A 7 -2.95 11.49 9.73
CA GLY A 7 -1.76 12.27 9.36
C GLY A 7 -0.54 11.38 9.08
N MET A 8 -0.22 10.46 9.98
CA MET A 8 0.91 9.54 9.81
C MET A 8 0.66 8.54 8.70
N PHE A 9 -0.58 8.07 8.55
CA PHE A 9 -0.97 7.20 7.47
C PHE A 9 -0.86 7.88 6.10
N SER A 10 -1.30 9.14 5.99
CA SER A 10 -1.18 9.94 4.75
C SER A 10 0.27 10.18 4.36
N ASN A 11 1.15 10.45 5.34
CA ASN A 11 2.59 10.56 5.12
C ASN A 11 3.18 9.24 4.62
N ALA A 12 2.81 8.11 5.25
CA ALA A 12 3.27 6.78 4.82
C ALA A 12 2.85 6.47 3.37
N LEU A 13 1.62 6.83 2.99
CA LEU A 13 1.12 6.67 1.63
C LEU A 13 1.85 7.58 0.63
N ALA A 14 1.99 8.87 0.93
CA ALA A 14 2.58 9.84 0.03
C ALA A 14 4.08 9.61 -0.19
N LEU A 15 4.81 9.25 0.88
CA LEU A 15 6.28 9.12 0.86
C LEU A 15 6.74 7.75 0.34
N ASN A 16 5.97 6.68 0.60
CA ASN A 16 6.28 5.32 0.15
C ASN A 16 5.68 5.01 -1.22
N THR A 17 5.78 5.93 -2.17
CA THR A 17 5.32 5.69 -3.54
C THR A 17 6.17 6.46 -4.53
N SER A 18 6.46 5.84 -5.67
CA SER A 18 7.20 6.43 -6.79
C SER A 18 6.26 6.99 -7.86
N ALA A 19 4.98 6.62 -7.82
CA ALA A 19 3.97 7.12 -8.74
C ALA A 19 3.68 8.62 -8.52
N TYR A 20 3.12 9.26 -9.52
CA TYR A 20 2.64 10.64 -9.46
C TYR A 20 1.39 10.83 -10.33
N LEU A 21 0.66 11.92 -10.09
CA LEU A 21 -0.47 12.34 -10.90
C LEU A 21 -0.06 13.59 -11.70
N ASP A 22 -0.35 13.59 -13.00
CA ASP A 22 -0.17 14.77 -13.84
C ASP A 22 -1.20 15.87 -13.54
N GLU A 23 -1.20 16.94 -14.34
CA GLU A 23 -2.12 18.08 -14.17
C GLU A 23 -3.59 17.69 -14.40
N GLU A 24 -3.85 16.69 -15.22
CA GLU A 24 -5.19 16.15 -15.49
C GLU A 24 -5.59 15.05 -14.48
N ASN A 25 -4.75 14.77 -13.46
CA ASN A 25 -4.88 13.67 -12.49
C ASN A 25 -4.78 12.27 -13.08
N LYS A 26 -4.17 12.15 -14.24
CA LYS A 26 -3.83 10.86 -14.80
C LYS A 26 -2.61 10.31 -14.07
N GLY A 27 -2.71 9.07 -13.63
CA GLY A 27 -1.64 8.42 -12.89
C GLY A 27 -0.50 7.97 -13.78
N ILE A 28 0.73 8.20 -13.32
CA ILE A 28 1.96 7.75 -13.97
C ILE A 28 2.76 6.92 -12.97
N GLY A 29 3.01 5.66 -13.29
CA GLY A 29 3.71 4.71 -12.42
C GLY A 29 2.95 3.42 -12.19
N ASN A 30 3.20 2.77 -11.06
CA ASN A 30 2.55 1.52 -10.68
C ASN A 30 1.06 1.74 -10.38
N PRO A 31 0.12 0.98 -10.97
CA PRO A 31 -1.32 1.14 -10.76
C PRO A 31 -1.76 1.09 -9.30
N THR A 32 -1.14 0.23 -8.51
CA THR A 32 -1.41 0.12 -7.07
C THR A 32 -1.05 1.42 -6.33
N GLU A 33 0.09 2.03 -6.66
CA GLU A 33 0.53 3.29 -6.07
C GLU A 33 -0.33 4.47 -6.55
N ILE A 34 -0.74 4.47 -7.81
CA ILE A 34 -1.68 5.46 -8.36
C ILE A 34 -3.00 5.44 -7.60
N ALA A 35 -3.55 4.25 -7.33
CA ALA A 35 -4.78 4.10 -6.55
C ALA A 35 -4.66 4.70 -5.14
N LEU A 36 -3.51 4.56 -4.49
CA LEU A 36 -3.23 5.16 -3.18
C LEU A 36 -3.19 6.69 -3.25
N LEU A 37 -2.54 7.26 -4.28
CA LEU A 37 -2.50 8.71 -4.48
C LEU A 37 -3.88 9.31 -4.80
N LEU A 38 -4.68 8.64 -5.62
CA LEU A 38 -6.05 9.04 -5.90
C LEU A 38 -6.91 9.01 -4.63
N TRP A 39 -6.74 7.99 -3.79
CA TRP A 39 -7.42 7.92 -2.50
C TRP A 39 -7.02 9.08 -1.57
N LEU A 40 -5.72 9.41 -1.47
CA LEU A 40 -5.25 10.57 -0.69
C LEU A 40 -5.93 11.84 -1.14
N LYS A 41 -5.99 12.07 -2.46
CA LYS A 41 -6.65 13.23 -3.05
C LYS A 41 -8.15 13.28 -2.73
N ASP A 42 -8.85 12.15 -2.85
CA ASP A 42 -10.29 12.03 -2.52
C ASP A 42 -10.56 12.37 -1.05
N LYS A 43 -9.62 12.07 -0.16
CA LYS A 43 -9.65 12.44 1.25
C LYS A 43 -9.21 13.87 1.55
N GLY A 44 -8.87 14.65 0.53
CA GLY A 44 -8.45 16.04 0.68
C GLY A 44 -6.99 16.24 1.06
N PHE A 45 -6.17 15.18 0.99
CA PHE A 45 -4.73 15.28 1.24
C PHE A 45 -3.99 15.61 -0.07
N ASP A 46 -3.16 16.63 -0.02
CA ASP A 46 -2.25 16.99 -1.11
C ASP A 46 -0.92 16.25 -0.95
N TYR A 47 -0.77 15.13 -1.65
CA TYR A 47 0.45 14.32 -1.58
C TYR A 47 1.68 15.07 -2.12
N LYS A 48 1.51 16.03 -3.05
CA LYS A 48 2.63 16.83 -3.59
C LYS A 48 3.16 17.74 -2.48
N LYS A 49 2.26 18.43 -1.78
CA LYS A 49 2.61 19.27 -0.63
C LYS A 49 3.29 18.45 0.48
N ILE A 50 2.78 17.26 0.80
CA ILE A 50 3.42 16.34 1.77
C ILE A 50 4.86 16.03 1.34
N ARG A 51 5.10 15.73 0.05
CA ARG A 51 6.44 15.42 -0.47
C ARG A 51 7.38 16.63 -0.52
N GLU A 52 6.85 17.84 -0.67
CA GLU A 52 7.62 19.09 -0.66
C GLU A 52 8.00 19.53 0.75
N GLU A 53 7.10 19.36 1.72
CA GLU A 53 7.32 19.80 3.10
C GLU A 53 8.14 18.80 3.93
N ILE A 54 8.17 17.53 3.55
CA ILE A 54 8.82 16.46 4.31
C ILE A 54 10.16 16.11 3.68
N THR A 55 11.24 16.29 4.44
CA THR A 55 12.59 15.90 4.02
C THR A 55 12.75 14.37 4.11
N VAL A 56 13.03 13.74 2.97
CA VAL A 56 13.35 12.31 2.90
C VAL A 56 14.86 12.14 3.02
N GLU A 57 15.31 11.37 4.02
CA GLU A 57 16.73 11.08 4.26
C GLU A 57 17.20 9.82 3.52
N ASN A 58 16.39 8.77 3.51
CA ASN A 58 16.74 7.49 2.89
C ASN A 58 15.52 6.77 2.36
N ARG A 59 15.72 5.92 1.35
CA ARG A 59 14.70 5.04 0.78
C ARG A 59 15.24 3.63 0.60
N ILE A 60 14.50 2.66 1.09
CA ILE A 60 14.69 1.25 0.81
C ILE A 60 13.67 0.87 -0.27
N PRO A 61 14.10 0.67 -1.53
CA PRO A 61 13.18 0.36 -2.62
C PRO A 61 12.55 -1.02 -2.40
N PHE A 62 11.38 -1.22 -3.01
CA PHE A 62 10.72 -2.52 -3.00
C PHE A 62 11.60 -3.60 -3.65
N SER A 63 11.63 -4.78 -3.05
CA SER A 63 12.13 -5.99 -3.70
C SER A 63 11.16 -7.16 -3.50
N THR A 64 11.13 -8.07 -4.46
CA THR A 64 10.29 -9.28 -4.40
C THR A 64 10.69 -10.23 -3.26
N GLU A 65 11.96 -10.19 -2.85
CA GLU A 65 12.48 -10.96 -1.73
C GLU A 65 11.98 -10.41 -0.39
N ARG A 66 12.12 -9.10 -0.17
CA ARG A 66 11.69 -8.44 1.06
C ARG A 66 10.18 -8.22 1.14
N LYS A 67 9.51 -8.07 -0.01
CA LYS A 67 8.08 -7.76 -0.13
C LYS A 67 7.63 -6.47 0.57
N TYR A 68 8.53 -5.54 0.83
CA TYR A 68 8.25 -4.23 1.37
C TYR A 68 9.16 -3.17 0.77
N MET A 69 8.77 -1.93 0.94
CA MET A 69 9.59 -0.74 0.78
C MET A 69 9.48 0.13 2.03
N ALA A 70 10.51 0.93 2.29
CA ALA A 70 10.51 1.85 3.40
C ALA A 70 11.13 3.20 3.04
N THR A 71 10.75 4.23 3.77
CA THR A 71 11.25 5.59 3.61
C THR A 71 11.55 6.17 4.98
N VAL A 72 12.75 6.70 5.15
CA VAL A 72 13.13 7.48 6.32
C VAL A 72 12.93 8.94 6.01
N ALA A 73 12.17 9.65 6.84
CA ALA A 73 11.85 11.04 6.63
C ALA A 73 11.75 11.81 7.96
N VAL A 74 11.92 13.13 7.89
CA VAL A 74 11.82 14.02 9.04
C VAL A 74 10.44 14.68 9.05
N VAL A 75 9.62 14.34 10.04
CA VAL A 75 8.29 14.90 10.24
C VAL A 75 8.24 15.57 11.61
N GLY A 76 7.91 16.86 11.65
CA GLY A 76 7.85 17.62 12.91
C GLY A 76 9.19 17.65 13.67
N GLY A 77 10.32 17.64 12.96
CA GLY A 77 11.67 17.64 13.56
C GLY A 77 12.10 16.28 14.13
N LYS A 78 11.34 15.22 13.90
CA LYS A 78 11.65 13.86 14.34
C LYS A 78 11.85 12.94 13.14
N ARG A 79 12.78 12.00 13.26
CA ARG A 79 13.03 10.98 12.24
C ARG A 79 11.99 9.86 12.34
N TRP A 80 11.43 9.48 11.22
CA TRP A 80 10.43 8.43 11.12
C TRP A 80 10.78 7.45 10.01
N LEU A 81 10.62 6.17 10.29
CA LEU A 81 10.59 5.10 9.30
C LEU A 81 9.13 4.85 8.92
N PHE A 82 8.81 5.03 7.66
CA PHE A 82 7.52 4.66 7.08
C PHE A 82 7.69 3.42 6.23
N VAL A 83 6.83 2.42 6.43
CA VAL A 83 6.92 1.13 5.75
C VAL A 83 5.63 0.80 5.04
N LYS A 84 5.74 0.26 3.83
CA LYS A 84 4.62 -0.28 3.04
C LYS A 84 5.01 -1.63 2.47
N GLY A 85 4.15 -2.64 2.59
CA GLY A 85 4.45 -3.95 2.03
C GLY A 85 3.34 -4.98 2.15
N ALA A 86 3.71 -6.23 1.92
CA ALA A 86 2.83 -7.36 2.10
C ALA A 86 2.36 -7.45 3.56
N PRO A 87 1.05 -7.59 3.80
CA PRO A 87 0.51 -7.56 5.16
C PRO A 87 1.15 -8.56 6.11
N GLU A 88 1.44 -9.76 5.63
CA GLU A 88 2.06 -10.82 6.42
C GLU A 88 3.46 -10.42 6.93
N ILE A 89 4.20 -9.65 6.14
CA ILE A 89 5.53 -9.16 6.52
C ILE A 89 5.41 -8.00 7.51
N ILE A 90 4.59 -6.98 7.18
CA ILE A 90 4.48 -5.78 8.02
C ILE A 90 3.92 -6.11 9.40
N ILE A 91 2.85 -6.91 9.47
CA ILE A 91 2.20 -7.29 10.73
C ILE A 91 3.15 -8.08 11.64
N ALA A 92 4.01 -8.93 11.07
CA ALA A 92 4.99 -9.70 11.85
C ALA A 92 6.02 -8.82 12.58
N HIS A 93 6.28 -7.61 12.10
CA HIS A 93 7.19 -6.64 12.69
C HIS A 93 6.49 -5.56 13.52
N CYS A 94 5.15 -5.60 13.61
CA CYS A 94 4.38 -4.64 14.38
C CYS A 94 4.21 -5.06 15.85
N ASN A 95 4.29 -4.07 16.74
CA ASN A 95 3.94 -4.25 18.15
C ASN A 95 2.41 -4.27 18.30
N MET A 96 1.84 -5.46 18.17
CA MET A 96 0.39 -5.69 18.23
C MET A 96 0.07 -6.84 19.18
N THR A 97 -1.04 -6.74 19.87
CA THR A 97 -1.58 -7.86 20.66
C THR A 97 -2.12 -8.97 19.75
N ASP A 98 -2.25 -10.18 20.28
CA ASP A 98 -2.85 -11.30 19.55
C ASP A 98 -4.28 -10.99 19.08
N ALA A 99 -5.05 -10.23 19.87
CA ALA A 99 -6.40 -9.83 19.52
C ALA A 99 -6.43 -8.86 18.34
N GLU A 100 -5.57 -7.83 18.33
CA GLU A 100 -5.42 -6.87 17.23
C GLU A 100 -4.95 -7.58 15.95
N THR A 101 -3.93 -8.43 16.08
CA THR A 101 -3.40 -9.22 14.96
C THR A 101 -4.49 -10.09 14.33
N ARG A 102 -5.33 -10.73 15.14
CA ARG A 102 -6.44 -11.55 14.67
C ARG A 102 -7.49 -10.72 13.93
N ALA A 103 -7.90 -9.58 14.49
CA ALA A 103 -8.88 -8.68 13.88
C ALA A 103 -8.41 -8.16 12.51
N VAL A 104 -7.12 -7.79 12.39
CA VAL A 104 -6.54 -7.36 11.13
C VAL A 104 -6.49 -8.50 10.12
N LYS A 105 -6.11 -9.71 10.53
CA LYS A 105 -6.09 -10.89 9.65
C LYS A 105 -7.48 -11.26 9.14
N GLU A 106 -8.51 -11.18 9.98
CA GLU A 106 -9.90 -11.41 9.56
C GLU A 106 -10.36 -10.38 8.53
N THR A 107 -10.02 -9.11 8.75
CA THR A 107 -10.29 -8.02 7.80
C THR A 107 -9.60 -8.26 6.45
N LEU A 108 -8.32 -8.62 6.47
CA LEU A 108 -7.53 -8.94 5.28
C LEU A 108 -8.14 -10.12 4.51
N MET A 109 -8.51 -11.19 5.21
CA MET A 109 -9.17 -12.35 4.59
C MET A 109 -10.45 -11.94 3.86
N GLY A 110 -11.25 -11.04 4.45
CA GLY A 110 -12.46 -10.50 3.81
C GLY A 110 -12.18 -9.74 2.51
N TYR A 111 -11.05 -9.05 2.41
CA TYR A 111 -10.62 -8.38 1.17
C TYR A 111 -10.03 -9.36 0.15
N GLN A 112 -9.20 -10.30 0.60
CA GLN A 112 -8.59 -11.31 -0.27
C GLN A 112 -9.63 -12.24 -0.91
N CYS A 113 -10.67 -12.64 -0.17
CA CYS A 113 -11.80 -13.37 -0.72
C CYS A 113 -12.56 -12.62 -1.84
N LYS A 114 -12.39 -11.29 -1.93
CA LYS A 114 -12.92 -10.46 -3.01
C LYS A 114 -11.88 -10.19 -4.11
N ALA A 115 -10.79 -10.97 -4.14
CA ALA A 115 -9.68 -10.80 -5.06
C ALA A 115 -9.06 -9.38 -5.04
N MET A 116 -9.13 -8.69 -3.89
CA MET A 116 -8.50 -7.39 -3.73
C MET A 116 -7.01 -7.54 -3.39
N ARG A 117 -6.17 -6.73 -4.01
CA ARG A 117 -4.77 -6.59 -3.60
C ARG A 117 -4.70 -5.84 -2.28
N THR A 118 -3.99 -6.39 -1.30
CA THR A 118 -3.87 -5.79 0.03
C THR A 118 -2.43 -5.35 0.30
N LEU A 119 -2.30 -4.18 0.94
CA LEU A 119 -1.04 -3.64 1.44
C LEU A 119 -1.23 -3.20 2.89
N ALA A 120 -0.24 -3.46 3.73
CA ALA A 120 -0.17 -2.93 5.08
C ALA A 120 0.84 -1.78 5.17
N PHE A 121 0.60 -0.90 6.15
CA PHE A 121 1.41 0.26 6.45
C PHE A 121 1.74 0.27 7.93
N ALA A 122 2.99 0.65 8.23
CA ALA A 122 3.46 0.84 9.58
C ALA A 122 4.47 2.00 9.63
N CYS A 123 4.70 2.54 10.81
CA CYS A 123 5.76 3.52 11.04
C CYS A 123 6.44 3.29 12.38
N LYS A 124 7.64 3.84 12.52
CA LYS A 124 8.39 3.88 13.77
C LYS A 124 9.13 5.20 13.88
N GLN A 125 9.10 5.83 15.04
CA GLN A 125 10.00 6.94 15.33
C GLN A 125 11.39 6.37 15.54
N LEU A 126 12.38 6.96 14.87
CA LEU A 126 13.78 6.56 14.94
C LEU A 126 14.58 7.48 15.87
N ASP A 127 15.50 6.91 16.59
CA ASP A 127 16.55 7.65 17.27
C ASP A 127 17.72 7.95 16.31
N GLU A 128 18.68 8.81 16.72
CA GLU A 128 19.83 9.19 15.89
C GLU A 128 20.73 8.01 15.54
N THR A 129 20.73 6.97 16.36
CA THR A 129 21.59 5.77 16.24
C THR A 129 20.90 4.59 15.52
N ASP A 130 19.60 4.70 15.24
CA ASP A 130 18.86 3.61 14.60
C ASP A 130 19.36 3.35 13.18
N GLN A 131 19.69 2.08 12.93
CA GLN A 131 20.03 1.61 11.58
C GLN A 131 18.78 1.51 10.74
N THR A 132 18.84 2.00 9.51
CA THR A 132 17.70 2.10 8.60
C THR A 132 17.74 1.09 7.46
N GLU A 133 18.68 0.16 7.49
CA GLU A 133 18.89 -0.83 6.41
C GLU A 133 17.93 -2.02 6.48
N THR A 134 17.38 -2.28 7.66
CA THR A 134 16.42 -3.36 7.91
C THR A 134 15.16 -2.82 8.57
N LEU A 135 14.08 -3.59 8.49
CA LEU A 135 12.77 -3.19 9.00
C LEU A 135 12.77 -2.99 10.52
N GLY A 136 13.59 -3.76 11.23
CA GLY A 136 13.55 -3.83 12.70
C GLY A 136 12.21 -4.39 13.21
N ASP A 137 12.10 -4.48 14.53
CA ASP A 137 10.86 -4.84 15.22
C ASP A 137 10.22 -3.59 15.84
N ASP A 138 9.08 -3.75 16.50
CA ASP A 138 8.35 -2.67 17.22
C ASP A 138 7.80 -1.57 16.30
N LEU A 139 7.37 -1.93 15.10
CA LEU A 139 6.65 -1.00 14.24
C LEU A 139 5.24 -0.72 14.80
N ASN A 140 4.81 0.52 14.66
CA ASN A 140 3.44 0.92 14.96
C ASN A 140 2.58 0.71 13.71
N TYR A 141 1.64 -0.23 13.78
CA TYR A 141 0.68 -0.49 12.72
C TYR A 141 -0.17 0.74 12.45
N GLN A 142 -0.28 1.13 11.17
CA GLN A 142 -1.04 2.32 10.74
C GLN A 142 -2.34 1.95 10.01
N GLY A 143 -2.37 0.83 9.32
CA GLY A 143 -3.57 0.42 8.61
C GLY A 143 -3.29 -0.48 7.42
N VAL A 144 -4.37 -0.83 6.71
CA VAL A 144 -4.33 -1.57 5.44
C VAL A 144 -5.06 -0.83 4.34
N ALA A 145 -4.55 -0.96 3.12
CA ALA A 145 -5.25 -0.61 1.90
C ALA A 145 -5.65 -1.87 1.16
N ALA A 146 -6.91 -1.95 0.75
CA ALA A 146 -7.41 -2.95 -0.17
C ALA A 146 -7.75 -2.27 -1.50
N ILE A 147 -7.14 -2.76 -2.59
CA ILE A 147 -7.23 -2.17 -3.92
C ILE A 147 -7.88 -3.20 -4.83
N SER A 148 -9.02 -2.84 -5.40
CA SER A 148 -9.68 -3.63 -6.43
C SER A 148 -9.27 -3.13 -7.80
N ASP A 149 -9.04 -4.05 -8.72
CA ASP A 149 -8.94 -3.77 -10.14
C ASP A 149 -10.30 -4.13 -10.76
N PRO A 150 -11.18 -3.13 -11.02
CA PRO A 150 -12.50 -3.42 -11.56
C PRO A 150 -12.37 -4.04 -12.95
N LEU A 151 -13.20 -5.03 -13.22
CA LEU A 151 -13.31 -5.58 -14.57
C LEU A 151 -13.68 -4.46 -15.54
N ARG A 152 -12.98 -4.40 -16.67
CA ARG A 152 -13.34 -3.49 -17.75
C ARG A 152 -14.76 -3.81 -18.22
N GLU A 153 -15.56 -2.78 -18.48
CA GLU A 153 -16.98 -2.91 -18.85
C GLU A 153 -17.19 -3.71 -20.14
N ASP A 154 -16.22 -3.71 -21.05
CA ASP A 154 -16.26 -4.44 -22.31
C ASP A 154 -15.97 -5.93 -22.21
N VAL A 155 -15.29 -6.39 -21.13
CA VAL A 155 -14.86 -7.79 -20.97
C VAL A 155 -16.02 -8.79 -20.88
N PRO A 156 -17.09 -8.56 -20.11
CA PRO A 156 -18.21 -9.52 -20.06
C PRO A 156 -18.86 -9.73 -21.41
N GLY A 157 -19.03 -8.66 -22.21
CA GLY A 157 -19.55 -8.73 -23.57
C GLY A 157 -18.64 -9.54 -24.49
N ALA A 158 -17.35 -9.22 -24.52
CA ALA A 158 -16.36 -9.93 -25.34
C ALA A 158 -16.27 -11.43 -25.01
N VAL A 159 -16.32 -11.80 -23.70
CA VAL A 159 -16.35 -13.19 -23.27
C VAL A 159 -17.64 -13.90 -23.73
N GLY A 160 -18.78 -13.19 -23.68
CA GLY A 160 -20.06 -13.68 -24.17
C GLY A 160 -20.03 -13.99 -25.67
N GLU A 161 -19.48 -13.08 -26.46
CA GLU A 161 -19.30 -13.26 -27.92
C GLU A 161 -18.38 -14.45 -28.24
N CYS A 162 -17.24 -14.58 -27.56
CA CYS A 162 -16.35 -15.71 -27.70
C CYS A 162 -17.06 -17.04 -27.44
N ARG A 163 -17.84 -17.13 -26.35
CA ARG A 163 -18.61 -18.33 -26.00
C ARG A 163 -19.67 -18.65 -27.04
N SER A 164 -20.38 -17.64 -27.54
CA SER A 164 -21.38 -17.80 -28.60
C SER A 164 -20.79 -18.30 -29.91
N ALA A 165 -19.55 -17.93 -30.19
CA ALA A 165 -18.76 -18.42 -31.34
C ALA A 165 -18.13 -19.80 -31.11
N GLY A 166 -18.40 -20.47 -29.98
CA GLY A 166 -17.83 -21.78 -29.65
C GLY A 166 -16.37 -21.75 -29.14
N VAL A 167 -15.83 -20.56 -28.84
CA VAL A 167 -14.48 -20.42 -28.31
C VAL A 167 -14.48 -20.61 -26.80
N GLN A 168 -13.62 -21.51 -26.30
CA GLN A 168 -13.41 -21.67 -24.86
C GLN A 168 -12.44 -20.60 -24.36
N VAL A 169 -12.94 -19.71 -23.49
CA VAL A 169 -12.11 -18.74 -22.76
C VAL A 169 -11.58 -19.42 -21.50
N LYS A 170 -10.26 -19.48 -21.35
CA LYS A 170 -9.56 -19.99 -20.15
C LYS A 170 -8.77 -18.86 -19.53
N ASN A 171 -8.92 -18.67 -18.23
CA ASN A 171 -8.08 -17.76 -17.44
C ASN A 171 -6.93 -18.56 -16.83
N VAL A 172 -5.71 -18.13 -17.09
CA VAL A 172 -4.49 -18.70 -16.48
C VAL A 172 -3.89 -17.64 -15.58
N THR A 173 -3.81 -17.93 -14.29
CA THR A 173 -3.22 -17.02 -13.29
C THR A 173 -2.11 -17.73 -12.54
N GLY A 174 -1.08 -16.96 -12.16
CA GLY A 174 -0.03 -17.40 -11.25
C GLY A 174 -0.33 -17.05 -9.78
N ASP A 175 -1.49 -16.42 -9.51
CA ASP A 175 -1.90 -16.12 -8.15
C ASP A 175 -2.34 -17.40 -7.43
N THR A 176 -2.03 -17.48 -6.14
CA THR A 176 -2.49 -18.59 -5.29
C THR A 176 -3.99 -18.50 -5.10
N SER A 177 -4.65 -19.62 -5.29
CA SER A 177 -6.08 -19.83 -5.01
C SER A 177 -6.36 -19.89 -3.51
#